data_76c7bd3d7452bddc6f2c441de6b1bdd7
#
_entry.id   76c7bd3d7452bddc6f2c441de6b1bdd7
#
_cell.length_a   1.000
_cell.length_b   1.000
_cell.length_c   1.000
_cell.angle_alpha   90.00
_cell.angle_beta   90.00
_cell.angle_gamma   90.00
#
_symmetry.space_group_name_H-M   'P 1'
#
loop_
_entity.id
_entity.type
_entity.pdbx_description
1 polymer ?
#
loop_
_entity_poly.entity_id
_entity_poly.type
_entity_poly.pdbx_seq_one_letter_code
_entity_poly.pdbx_strand_id
1 'polypeptide(L)'
;MVFFSAIATNTTKGDFFMRLKESAKEFGSLKSLVAMAMLLALRLALGFVTTIQVTENLKIGFTIFPTTVACMLFGPVAGAVMGGTADILGLMLKPTGPFFPGYTLDSMVAGFIYGYSFYKREKLTAVRVALTLATVTVLVNLCMTTSWICIQYGVKDFSLFFSDSAAAWQSFFAKFRAIFGGRAIKNACLYPVNTIGVYFLLNAVRRVPVLREYMKRGGTRA
;
A
#
# COMPACT_ATOMS: atom_id res chain seq x y z
N MET A 1 -19.44 3.04 -3.47
CA MET A 1 -19.91 3.42 -2.13
C MET A 1 -20.10 2.21 -1.20
N VAL A 2 -20.64 1.09 -1.66
CA VAL A 2 -20.83 -0.16 -0.89
C VAL A 2 -19.50 -0.81 -0.42
N PHE A 3 -18.42 -0.71 -1.20
CA PHE A 3 -17.10 -1.26 -0.87
C PHE A 3 -16.44 -0.60 0.35
N PHE A 4 -16.55 0.72 0.46
CA PHE A 4 -16.01 1.46 1.62
C PHE A 4 -16.81 1.19 2.89
N SER A 5 -18.13 0.93 2.75
CA SER A 5 -19.01 0.53 3.84
C SER A 5 -18.63 -0.83 4.45
N ALA A 6 -18.21 -1.80 3.64
CA ALA A 6 -17.83 -3.14 4.12
C ALA A 6 -16.49 -3.14 4.92
N ILE A 7 -15.58 -2.20 4.62
CA ILE A 7 -14.34 -1.99 5.38
C ILE A 7 -14.62 -1.18 6.65
N ALA A 8 -15.61 -0.29 6.59
CA ALA A 8 -16.02 0.64 7.66
C ALA A 8 -17.07 0.06 8.62
N THR A 9 -17.44 -1.22 8.50
CA THR A 9 -18.44 -1.82 9.40
C THR A 9 -18.03 -1.64 10.87
N ASN A 10 -18.77 -0.77 11.56
CA ASN A 10 -18.69 -0.47 12.99
C ASN A 10 -17.52 0.38 13.49
N THR A 11 -16.96 1.28 12.69
CA THR A 11 -16.01 2.24 13.24
C THR A 11 -16.69 3.60 13.36
N THR A 12 -17.04 4.02 14.57
CA THR A 12 -17.47 5.41 14.85
C THR A 12 -16.36 6.39 14.48
N LYS A 13 -16.72 7.64 14.10
CA LYS A 13 -15.72 8.69 13.80
C LYS A 13 -14.67 8.81 14.92
N GLY A 14 -15.04 8.58 16.18
CA GLY A 14 -14.15 8.56 17.34
C GLY A 14 -13.07 7.49 17.26
N ASP A 15 -13.42 6.26 16.87
CA ASP A 15 -12.46 5.16 16.75
C ASP A 15 -11.43 5.38 15.63
N PHE A 16 -11.85 6.07 14.55
CA PHE A 16 -10.95 6.44 13.47
C PHE A 16 -9.85 7.39 13.96
N PHE A 17 -10.24 8.50 14.62
CA PHE A 17 -9.28 9.47 15.15
C PHE A 17 -8.39 8.88 16.25
N MET A 18 -8.94 8.02 17.12
CA MET A 18 -8.13 7.32 18.13
C MET A 18 -7.04 6.46 17.51
N ARG A 19 -7.36 5.67 16.49
CA ARG A 19 -6.37 4.83 15.79
C ARG A 19 -5.27 5.65 15.10
N LEU A 20 -5.61 6.80 14.51
CA LEU A 20 -4.62 7.70 13.93
C LEU A 20 -3.68 8.26 15.00
N LYS A 21 -4.24 8.73 16.12
CA LYS A 21 -3.48 9.28 17.24
C LYS A 21 -2.57 8.24 17.90
N GLU A 22 -3.06 7.01 18.08
CA GLU A 22 -2.26 5.90 18.58
C GLU A 22 -1.12 5.53 17.62
N SER A 23 -1.40 5.43 16.32
CA SER A 23 -0.38 5.18 15.31
C SER A 23 0.68 6.26 15.25
N ALA A 24 0.29 7.53 15.42
CA ALA A 24 1.24 8.65 15.49
C ALA A 24 2.10 8.60 16.77
N LYS A 25 1.56 8.16 17.91
CA LYS A 25 2.33 7.99 19.17
C LYS A 25 3.42 6.92 19.05
N GLU A 26 3.29 5.94 18.16
CA GLU A 26 4.31 4.90 17.95
C GLU A 26 5.65 5.50 17.47
N PHE A 27 5.65 6.65 16.80
CA PHE A 27 6.88 7.36 16.44
C PHE A 27 7.64 7.94 17.65
N GLY A 28 6.99 8.15 18.77
CA GLY A 28 7.64 8.58 20.02
C GLY A 28 8.40 7.48 20.75
N SER A 29 8.28 6.22 20.33
CA SER A 29 8.96 5.09 20.94
C SER A 29 10.18 4.67 20.11
N LEU A 30 11.38 4.74 20.71
CA LEU A 30 12.62 4.29 20.06
C LEU A 30 12.53 2.84 19.60
N LYS A 31 11.88 1.96 20.39
CA LYS A 31 11.69 0.54 20.06
C LYS A 31 10.84 0.37 18.79
N SER A 32 9.75 1.11 18.69
CA SER A 32 8.87 1.10 17.49
C SER A 32 9.61 1.63 16.27
N LEU A 33 10.40 2.70 16.44
CA LEU A 33 11.17 3.33 15.37
C LEU A 33 12.23 2.36 14.79
N VAL A 34 12.97 1.68 15.67
CA VAL A 34 13.96 0.67 15.26
C VAL A 34 13.27 -0.49 14.54
N ALA A 35 12.15 -0.99 15.05
CA ALA A 35 11.42 -2.08 14.41
C ALA A 35 10.83 -1.67 13.04
N MET A 36 10.34 -0.43 12.91
CA MET A 36 9.91 0.12 11.61
C MET A 36 11.07 0.23 10.63
N ALA A 37 12.25 0.69 11.08
CA ALA A 37 13.45 0.77 10.26
C ALA A 37 13.93 -0.60 9.78
N MET A 38 13.87 -1.62 10.64
CA MET A 38 14.21 -3.00 10.28
C MET A 38 13.25 -3.57 9.23
N LEU A 39 11.94 -3.34 9.37
CA LEU A 39 10.94 -3.77 8.39
C LEU A 39 11.05 -3.00 7.06
N LEU A 40 11.43 -1.72 7.12
CA LEU A 40 11.72 -0.92 5.94
C LEU A 40 12.95 -1.46 5.20
N ALA A 41 14.04 -1.76 5.93
CA ALA A 41 15.24 -2.36 5.36
C ALA A 41 14.92 -3.74 4.72
N LEU A 42 14.13 -4.57 5.40
CA LEU A 42 13.67 -5.85 4.86
C LEU A 42 12.84 -5.67 3.58
N ARG A 43 11.94 -4.69 3.56
CA ARG A 43 11.16 -4.35 2.36
C ARG A 43 12.06 -3.97 1.19
N LEU A 44 13.07 -3.12 1.42
CA LEU A 44 14.02 -2.70 0.39
C LEU A 44 14.85 -3.90 -0.08
N ALA A 45 15.40 -4.70 0.84
CA ALA A 45 16.17 -5.89 0.50
C ALA A 45 15.37 -6.88 -0.35
N LEU A 46 14.12 -7.17 0.04
CA LEU A 46 13.22 -8.01 -0.75
C LEU A 46 12.91 -7.37 -2.12
N GLY A 47 12.79 -6.06 -2.21
CA GLY A 47 12.60 -5.36 -3.48
C GLY A 47 13.78 -5.55 -4.45
N PHE A 48 14.99 -5.69 -3.93
CA PHE A 48 16.18 -5.97 -4.74
C PHE A 48 16.30 -7.43 -5.16
N VAL A 49 16.17 -8.33 -4.19
CA VAL A 49 16.48 -9.77 -4.36
C VAL A 49 15.34 -10.52 -5.05
N THR A 50 14.09 -10.19 -4.72
CA THR A 50 12.94 -11.01 -5.10
C THR A 50 12.06 -10.41 -6.20
N THR A 51 12.55 -9.39 -6.92
CA THR A 51 11.85 -8.93 -8.12
C THR A 51 12.09 -9.91 -9.25
N ILE A 52 11.36 -11.03 -9.26
CA ILE A 52 11.38 -12.00 -10.34
C ILE A 52 10.61 -11.41 -11.51
N GLN A 53 11.31 -11.09 -12.58
CA GLN A 53 10.69 -10.69 -13.84
C GLN A 53 10.28 -11.95 -14.60
N VAL A 54 9.03 -12.35 -14.50
CA VAL A 54 8.48 -13.49 -15.26
C VAL A 54 8.28 -13.11 -16.72
N THR A 55 7.95 -11.86 -16.97
CA THR A 55 7.81 -11.23 -18.29
C THR A 55 8.13 -9.74 -18.13
N GLU A 56 8.44 -9.03 -19.23
CA GLU A 56 8.71 -7.56 -19.19
C GLU A 56 7.64 -6.78 -18.42
N ASN A 57 6.40 -7.23 -18.47
CA ASN A 57 5.26 -6.61 -17.81
C ASN A 57 4.84 -7.28 -16.48
N LEU A 58 5.37 -8.47 -16.16
CA LEU A 58 4.99 -9.22 -14.97
C LEU A 58 6.17 -9.35 -14.00
N LYS A 59 6.19 -8.46 -13.00
CA LYS A 59 7.15 -8.51 -11.89
C LYS A 59 6.42 -8.99 -10.65
N ILE A 60 6.84 -10.11 -10.09
CA ILE A 60 6.36 -10.62 -8.81
C ILE A 60 7.31 -10.10 -7.75
N GLY A 61 6.80 -9.32 -6.81
CA GLY A 61 7.59 -8.75 -5.72
C GLY A 61 6.98 -9.12 -4.36
N PHE A 62 7.83 -9.57 -3.44
CA PHE A 62 7.42 -9.94 -2.08
C PHE A 62 7.43 -8.75 -1.10
N THR A 63 7.60 -7.54 -1.60
CA THR A 63 7.64 -6.29 -0.82
C THR A 63 6.34 -5.97 -0.06
N ILE A 64 5.23 -6.60 -0.48
CA ILE A 64 3.94 -6.47 0.21
C ILE A 64 3.97 -7.06 1.62
N PHE A 65 4.76 -8.11 1.85
CA PHE A 65 4.79 -8.82 3.12
C PHE A 65 5.32 -7.97 4.29
N PRO A 66 6.54 -7.41 4.24
CA PRO A 66 7.02 -6.56 5.33
C PRO A 66 6.18 -5.30 5.48
N THR A 67 5.61 -4.78 4.39
CA THR A 67 4.71 -3.62 4.43
C THR A 67 3.45 -3.92 5.23
N THR A 68 2.77 -5.04 4.95
CA THR A 68 1.53 -5.41 5.65
C THR A 68 1.79 -5.75 7.12
N VAL A 69 2.94 -6.36 7.46
CA VAL A 69 3.35 -6.61 8.85
C VAL A 69 3.57 -5.29 9.59
N ALA A 70 4.32 -4.35 9.00
CA ALA A 70 4.54 -3.05 9.61
C ALA A 70 3.21 -2.29 9.82
N CYS A 71 2.33 -2.31 8.82
CA CYS A 71 1.01 -1.68 8.92
C CYS A 71 0.15 -2.32 10.02
N MET A 72 0.25 -3.63 10.22
CA MET A 72 -0.47 -4.33 11.29
C MET A 72 0.04 -3.96 12.68
N LEU A 73 1.35 -3.78 12.84
CA LEU A 73 1.98 -3.48 14.13
C LEU A 73 1.87 -2.01 14.51
N PHE A 74 2.16 -1.10 13.59
CA PHE A 74 2.33 0.33 13.86
C PHE A 74 1.17 1.22 13.38
N GLY A 75 0.26 0.68 12.58
CA GLY A 75 -0.98 1.35 12.18
C GLY A 75 -0.89 2.20 10.91
N PRO A 76 -1.96 3.00 10.65
CA PRO A 76 -2.14 3.66 9.35
C PRO A 76 -1.14 4.81 9.09
N VAL A 77 -0.81 5.60 10.11
CA VAL A 77 0.14 6.71 9.94
C VAL A 77 1.55 6.17 9.68
N ALA A 78 1.97 5.19 10.47
CA ALA A 78 3.27 4.53 10.27
C ALA A 78 3.34 3.81 8.91
N GLY A 79 2.26 3.16 8.49
CA GLY A 79 2.16 2.53 7.17
C GLY A 79 2.31 3.52 6.02
N ALA A 80 1.68 4.69 6.12
CA ALA A 80 1.81 5.75 5.12
C ALA A 80 3.24 6.29 5.05
N VAL A 81 3.83 6.66 6.19
CA VAL A 81 5.21 7.17 6.25
C VAL A 81 6.20 6.12 5.72
N MET A 82 6.07 4.87 6.15
CA MET A 82 6.92 3.78 5.68
C MET A 82 6.74 3.52 4.18
N GLY A 83 5.50 3.65 3.66
CA GLY A 83 5.21 3.54 2.23
C GLY A 83 5.97 4.58 1.41
N GLY A 84 5.86 5.85 1.82
CA GLY A 84 6.52 6.98 1.15
C GLY A 84 8.05 6.91 1.23
N THR A 85 8.61 6.65 2.44
CA THR A 85 10.05 6.51 2.62
C THR A 85 10.63 5.33 1.84
N ALA A 86 9.91 4.20 1.78
CA ALA A 86 10.34 3.04 1.01
C ALA A 86 10.37 3.31 -0.50
N ASP A 87 9.44 4.11 -1.02
CA ASP A 87 9.42 4.48 -2.43
C ASP A 87 10.60 5.39 -2.78
N ILE A 88 10.83 6.44 -1.99
CA ILE A 88 11.95 7.38 -2.17
C ILE A 88 13.30 6.64 -2.08
N LEU A 89 13.51 5.86 -1.01
CA LEU A 89 14.75 5.11 -0.83
C LEU A 89 14.93 4.04 -1.91
N GLY A 90 13.84 3.36 -2.30
CA GLY A 90 13.86 2.37 -3.38
C GLY A 90 14.31 2.98 -4.70
N LEU A 91 13.83 4.17 -5.04
CA LEU A 91 14.25 4.90 -6.24
C LEU A 91 15.71 5.38 -6.17
N MET A 92 16.15 5.86 -4.99
CA MET A 92 17.55 6.27 -4.80
C MET A 92 18.51 5.09 -4.95
N LEU A 93 18.15 3.92 -4.43
CA LEU A 93 18.99 2.71 -4.49
C LEU A 93 18.96 2.05 -5.87
N LYS A 94 17.81 2.04 -6.54
CA LYS A 94 17.62 1.44 -7.87
C LYS A 94 16.77 2.37 -8.74
N PRO A 95 17.40 3.35 -9.42
CA PRO A 95 16.68 4.27 -10.28
C PRO A 95 16.08 3.51 -11.47
N THR A 96 14.76 3.32 -11.45
CA THR A 96 14.00 2.66 -12.53
C THR A 96 13.37 3.65 -13.51
N GLY A 97 13.54 4.96 -13.25
CA GLY A 97 12.99 6.03 -14.06
C GLY A 97 13.13 7.40 -13.38
N PRO A 98 12.64 8.47 -13.98
CA PRO A 98 12.62 9.79 -13.36
C PRO A 98 11.69 9.77 -12.12
N PHE A 99 12.11 10.50 -11.08
CA PHE A 99 11.29 10.67 -9.88
C PHE A 99 9.95 11.34 -10.22
N PHE A 100 8.87 10.72 -9.80
CA PHE A 100 7.54 11.30 -9.93
C PHE A 100 6.78 11.18 -8.60
N PRO A 101 6.40 12.31 -7.97
CA PRO A 101 5.79 12.32 -6.64
C PRO A 101 4.49 11.51 -6.52
N GLY A 102 3.80 11.29 -7.64
CA GLY A 102 2.57 10.50 -7.69
C GLY A 102 2.75 9.05 -7.24
N TYR A 103 3.87 8.42 -7.56
CA TYR A 103 4.14 7.04 -7.12
C TYR A 103 4.42 6.96 -5.61
N THR A 104 5.06 7.98 -5.06
CA THR A 104 5.27 8.08 -3.62
C THR A 104 3.91 8.22 -2.91
N LEU A 105 3.01 9.02 -3.47
CA LEU A 105 1.65 9.18 -2.95
C LEU A 105 0.86 7.86 -3.01
N ASP A 106 1.00 7.09 -4.10
CA ASP A 106 0.41 5.75 -4.23
C ASP A 106 0.88 4.83 -3.09
N SER A 107 2.18 4.82 -2.80
CA SER A 107 2.78 4.01 -1.74
C SER A 107 2.30 4.44 -0.34
N MET A 108 2.13 5.75 -0.12
CA MET A 108 1.57 6.29 1.13
C MET A 108 0.11 5.88 1.32
N VAL A 109 -0.71 6.04 0.28
CA VAL A 109 -2.14 5.68 0.32
C VAL A 109 -2.31 4.17 0.52
N ALA A 110 -1.54 3.34 -0.16
CA ALA A 110 -1.56 1.89 0.04
C ALA A 110 -1.20 1.51 1.48
N GLY A 111 -0.11 2.08 2.02
CA GLY A 111 0.30 1.88 3.41
C GLY A 111 -0.76 2.31 4.42
N PHE A 112 -1.42 3.44 4.17
CA PHE A 112 -2.53 3.92 5.00
C PHE A 112 -3.71 2.94 5.01
N ILE A 113 -4.14 2.45 3.83
CA ILE A 113 -5.26 1.50 3.72
C ILE A 113 -4.94 0.18 4.42
N TYR A 114 -3.73 -0.36 4.24
CA TYR A 114 -3.29 -1.56 4.95
C TYR A 114 -3.29 -1.36 6.47
N GLY A 115 -2.72 -0.25 6.94
CA GLY A 115 -2.68 0.08 8.36
C GLY A 115 -4.08 0.22 8.95
N TYR A 116 -4.96 0.93 8.28
CA TYR A 116 -6.35 1.08 8.74
C TYR A 116 -7.09 -0.25 8.86
N SER A 117 -6.86 -1.16 7.90
CA SER A 117 -7.56 -2.44 7.86
C SER A 117 -7.03 -3.48 8.85
N PHE A 118 -5.70 -3.49 9.10
CA PHE A 118 -5.03 -4.55 9.84
C PHE A 118 -4.60 -4.18 11.26
N TYR A 119 -4.49 -2.87 11.57
CA TYR A 119 -3.97 -2.38 12.84
C TYR A 119 -4.74 -2.93 14.05
N LYS A 120 -4.01 -3.57 14.97
CA LYS A 120 -4.50 -4.11 16.25
C LYS A 120 -5.82 -4.91 16.16
N ARG A 121 -6.06 -5.59 15.06
CA ARG A 121 -7.25 -6.45 14.92
C ARG A 121 -7.00 -7.82 15.54
N GLU A 122 -7.85 -8.21 16.51
CA GLU A 122 -7.76 -9.52 17.17
C GLU A 122 -8.05 -10.70 16.23
N LYS A 123 -8.96 -10.52 15.28
CA LYS A 123 -9.31 -11.53 14.28
C LYS A 123 -9.17 -10.96 12.89
N LEU A 124 -8.27 -11.55 12.08
CA LEU A 124 -8.15 -11.27 10.66
C LEU A 124 -8.85 -12.36 9.88
N THR A 125 -10.02 -12.03 9.35
CA THR A 125 -10.77 -12.91 8.46
C THR A 125 -10.15 -12.85 7.06
N ALA A 126 -10.08 -14.00 6.36
CA ALA A 126 -9.60 -14.05 4.97
C ALA A 126 -10.34 -13.07 4.06
N VAL A 127 -11.66 -12.92 4.26
CA VAL A 127 -12.49 -11.97 3.51
C VAL A 127 -12.01 -10.52 3.71
N ARG A 128 -11.64 -10.13 4.93
CA ARG A 128 -11.13 -8.77 5.20
C ARG A 128 -9.78 -8.53 4.51
N VAL A 129 -8.88 -9.50 4.56
CA VAL A 129 -7.59 -9.41 3.86
C VAL A 129 -7.83 -9.28 2.35
N ALA A 130 -8.69 -10.13 1.79
CA ALA A 130 -9.07 -10.09 0.38
C ALA A 130 -9.66 -8.71 0.00
N LEU A 131 -10.66 -8.21 0.74
CA LEU A 131 -11.27 -6.92 0.47
C LEU A 131 -10.27 -5.76 0.54
N THR A 132 -9.37 -5.78 1.52
CA THR A 132 -8.33 -4.74 1.66
C THR A 132 -7.37 -4.76 0.47
N LEU A 133 -6.89 -5.94 0.08
CA LEU A 133 -6.01 -6.07 -1.07
C LEU A 133 -6.74 -5.70 -2.37
N ALA A 134 -8.02 -6.08 -2.52
CA ALA A 134 -8.84 -5.67 -3.66
C ALA A 134 -8.96 -4.14 -3.75
N THR A 135 -9.24 -3.48 -2.61
CA THR A 135 -9.33 -2.01 -2.55
C THR A 135 -8.02 -1.34 -2.98
N VAL A 136 -6.87 -1.80 -2.44
CA VAL A 136 -5.56 -1.26 -2.83
C VAL A 136 -5.26 -1.55 -4.30
N THR A 137 -5.56 -2.76 -4.78
CA THR A 137 -5.34 -3.12 -6.18
C THR A 137 -6.17 -2.25 -7.13
N VAL A 138 -7.44 -2.06 -6.84
CA VAL A 138 -8.32 -1.27 -7.73
C VAL A 138 -8.02 0.22 -7.59
N LEU A 139 -8.03 0.77 -6.36
CA LEU A 139 -7.89 2.20 -6.13
C LEU A 139 -6.47 2.69 -6.46
N VAL A 140 -5.45 2.05 -5.88
CA VAL A 140 -4.07 2.50 -6.01
C VAL A 140 -3.45 2.00 -7.30
N ASN A 141 -3.39 0.66 -7.51
CA ASN A 141 -2.66 0.11 -8.64
C ASN A 141 -3.34 0.32 -10.00
N LEU A 142 -4.67 0.21 -10.07
CA LEU A 142 -5.38 0.38 -11.34
C LEU A 142 -5.76 1.84 -11.59
N CYS A 143 -6.36 2.55 -10.64
CA CYS A 143 -6.81 3.92 -10.87
C CYS A 143 -5.67 4.92 -10.75
N MET A 144 -5.05 5.05 -9.56
CA MET A 144 -4.05 6.10 -9.30
C MET A 144 -2.79 5.89 -10.15
N THR A 145 -2.14 4.74 -10.05
CA THR A 145 -0.88 4.49 -10.77
C THR A 145 -1.06 4.56 -12.29
N THR A 146 -2.20 4.08 -12.84
CA THR A 146 -2.45 4.18 -14.28
C THR A 146 -2.64 5.64 -14.71
N SER A 147 -3.32 6.45 -13.89
CA SER A 147 -3.46 7.89 -14.13
C SER A 147 -2.10 8.60 -14.15
N TRP A 148 -1.21 8.28 -13.19
CA TRP A 148 0.14 8.85 -13.14
C TRP A 148 0.98 8.47 -14.36
N ILE A 149 0.90 7.21 -14.81
CA ILE A 149 1.57 6.78 -16.04
C ILE A 149 1.05 7.55 -17.25
N CYS A 150 -0.26 7.75 -17.35
CA CYS A 150 -0.84 8.54 -18.43
C CYS A 150 -0.38 9.99 -18.40
N ILE A 151 -0.23 10.60 -17.22
CA ILE A 151 0.27 11.96 -17.05
C ILE A 151 1.76 12.02 -17.41
N GLN A 152 2.57 11.08 -16.90
CA GLN A 152 4.03 11.11 -17.08
C GLN A 152 4.48 10.81 -18.52
N TYR A 153 3.83 9.85 -19.19
CA TYR A 153 4.22 9.40 -20.53
C TYR A 153 3.21 9.72 -21.61
N GLY A 154 2.01 10.15 -21.24
CA GLY A 154 0.90 10.35 -22.15
C GLY A 154 0.71 11.77 -22.62
N VAL A 155 1.02 12.74 -21.79
CA VAL A 155 0.86 14.16 -22.06
C VAL A 155 2.25 14.78 -22.09
N LYS A 156 2.80 15.03 -23.28
CA LYS A 156 4.12 15.64 -23.45
C LYS A 156 4.20 17.05 -22.84
N ASP A 157 3.05 17.74 -22.77
CA ASP A 157 2.92 19.05 -22.16
C ASP A 157 1.89 18.98 -21.02
N PHE A 158 2.35 19.08 -19.80
CA PHE A 158 1.51 19.15 -18.60
C PHE A 158 0.52 20.35 -18.65
N SER A 159 0.86 21.37 -19.42
CA SER A 159 0.00 22.53 -19.72
C SER A 159 -1.30 22.14 -20.43
N LEU A 160 -1.31 21.06 -21.23
CA LEU A 160 -2.50 20.57 -21.91
C LEU A 160 -3.54 19.98 -20.95
N PHE A 161 -3.12 19.56 -19.75
CA PHE A 161 -4.05 19.05 -18.73
C PHE A 161 -4.90 20.18 -18.12
N PHE A 162 -4.38 21.41 -18.15
CA PHE A 162 -5.08 22.61 -17.70
C PHE A 162 -5.79 23.36 -18.87
N SER A 163 -5.61 22.89 -20.11
CA SER A 163 -6.35 23.45 -21.23
C SER A 163 -7.67 22.67 -21.41
N ASP A 164 -8.77 23.38 -21.58
CA ASP A 164 -10.14 22.85 -21.77
C ASP A 164 -10.34 22.13 -23.11
N SER A 165 -9.30 21.61 -23.74
CA SER A 165 -9.42 20.96 -25.03
C SER A 165 -9.98 19.53 -24.89
N ALA A 166 -11.15 19.30 -25.42
CA ALA A 166 -11.80 17.97 -25.49
C ALA A 166 -10.88 16.90 -26.12
N ALA A 167 -9.98 17.30 -27.04
CA ALA A 167 -9.01 16.43 -27.67
C ALA A 167 -7.96 15.87 -26.69
N ALA A 168 -7.51 16.66 -25.69
CA ALA A 168 -6.57 16.22 -24.67
C ALA A 168 -7.20 15.13 -23.79
N TRP A 169 -8.45 15.31 -23.39
CA TRP A 169 -9.17 14.32 -22.59
C TRP A 169 -9.44 13.03 -23.38
N GLN A 170 -9.79 13.11 -24.66
CA GLN A 170 -9.98 11.92 -25.50
C GLN A 170 -8.68 11.11 -25.63
N SER A 171 -7.55 11.78 -25.85
CA SER A 171 -6.23 11.11 -25.92
C SER A 171 -5.83 10.48 -24.60
N PHE A 172 -6.12 11.15 -23.48
CA PHE A 172 -5.89 10.62 -22.14
C PHE A 172 -6.70 9.34 -21.89
N PHE A 173 -8.02 9.38 -22.14
CA PHE A 173 -8.88 8.22 -21.94
C PHE A 173 -8.54 7.05 -22.88
N ALA A 174 -8.14 7.31 -24.11
CA ALA A 174 -7.71 6.27 -25.04
C ALA A 174 -6.45 5.54 -24.52
N LYS A 175 -5.43 6.29 -24.08
CA LYS A 175 -4.21 5.72 -23.48
C LYS A 175 -4.51 5.03 -22.15
N PHE A 176 -5.34 5.62 -21.30
CA PHE A 176 -5.77 5.02 -20.05
C PHE A 176 -6.39 3.64 -20.27
N ARG A 177 -7.32 3.51 -21.20
CA ARG A 177 -7.97 2.23 -21.53
C ARG A 177 -6.97 1.19 -22.05
N ALA A 178 -6.03 1.58 -22.89
CA ALA A 178 -5.01 0.68 -23.42
C ALA A 178 -4.10 0.14 -22.31
N ILE A 179 -3.61 1.01 -21.42
CA ILE A 179 -2.71 0.62 -20.32
C ILE A 179 -3.49 -0.14 -19.23
N PHE A 180 -4.72 0.29 -18.94
CA PHE A 180 -5.57 -0.31 -17.90
C PHE A 180 -5.83 -1.79 -18.15
N GLY A 181 -6.12 -2.19 -19.40
CA GLY A 181 -6.41 -3.59 -19.76
C GLY A 181 -5.27 -4.54 -19.40
N GLY A 182 -4.05 -4.24 -19.83
CA GLY A 182 -2.87 -5.05 -19.52
C GLY A 182 -2.54 -5.11 -18.03
N ARG A 183 -2.71 -3.99 -17.33
CA ARG A 183 -2.50 -3.93 -15.87
C ARG A 183 -3.59 -4.66 -15.09
N ALA A 184 -4.83 -4.62 -15.54
CA ALA A 184 -5.94 -5.34 -14.92
C ALA A 184 -5.70 -6.86 -14.95
N ILE A 185 -5.30 -7.41 -16.10
CA ILE A 185 -4.98 -8.83 -16.24
C ILE A 185 -3.82 -9.23 -15.31
N LYS A 186 -2.73 -8.45 -15.30
CA LYS A 186 -1.59 -8.67 -14.39
C LYS A 186 -2.02 -8.68 -12.93
N ASN A 187 -2.74 -7.66 -12.50
CA ASN A 187 -3.18 -7.55 -11.12
C ASN A 187 -4.17 -8.67 -10.75
N ALA A 188 -5.07 -9.07 -11.65
CA ALA A 188 -5.98 -10.19 -11.42
C ALA A 188 -5.25 -11.52 -11.21
N CYS A 189 -4.17 -11.78 -11.96
CA CYS A 189 -3.35 -12.99 -11.78
C CYS A 189 -2.57 -12.98 -10.46
N LEU A 190 -2.04 -11.81 -10.04
CA LEU A 190 -1.24 -11.70 -8.81
C LEU A 190 -2.11 -11.58 -7.54
N TYR A 191 -3.34 -11.13 -7.68
CA TYR A 191 -4.25 -10.89 -6.55
C TYR A 191 -4.46 -12.12 -5.65
N PRO A 192 -4.81 -13.33 -6.18
CA PRO A 192 -5.01 -14.50 -5.33
C PRO A 192 -3.73 -14.93 -4.61
N VAL A 193 -2.59 -14.88 -5.29
CA VAL A 193 -1.29 -15.25 -4.71
C VAL A 193 -0.94 -14.32 -3.55
N ASN A 194 -1.05 -13.01 -3.75
CA ASN A 194 -0.79 -12.01 -2.72
C ASN A 194 -1.77 -12.14 -1.56
N THR A 195 -3.06 -12.40 -1.83
CA THR A 195 -4.09 -12.52 -0.80
C THR A 195 -3.84 -13.73 0.11
N ILE A 196 -3.55 -14.88 -0.48
CA ILE A 196 -3.22 -16.10 0.27
C ILE A 196 -1.95 -15.89 1.07
N GLY A 197 -0.88 -15.40 0.45
CA GLY A 197 0.40 -15.15 1.11
C GLY A 197 0.29 -14.17 2.29
N VAL A 198 -0.36 -13.03 2.10
CA VAL A 198 -0.57 -12.04 3.16
C VAL A 198 -1.43 -12.60 4.29
N TYR A 199 -2.49 -13.35 3.98
CA TYR A 199 -3.35 -13.96 4.99
C TYR A 199 -2.56 -14.94 5.89
N PHE A 200 -1.80 -15.85 5.28
CA PHE A 200 -0.97 -16.80 6.03
C PHE A 200 0.11 -16.08 6.85
N LEU A 201 0.80 -15.11 6.27
CA LEU A 201 1.83 -14.35 6.96
C LEU A 201 1.28 -13.59 8.17
N LEU A 202 0.20 -12.82 8.00
CA LEU A 202 -0.37 -12.05 9.10
C LEU A 202 -0.87 -12.97 10.22
N ASN A 203 -1.44 -14.13 9.89
CA ASN A 203 -1.81 -15.11 10.89
C ASN A 203 -0.61 -15.76 11.59
N ALA A 204 0.49 -16.02 10.87
CA ALA A 204 1.72 -16.53 11.46
C ALA A 204 2.34 -15.50 12.42
N VAL A 205 2.46 -14.24 12.00
CA VAL A 205 2.99 -13.14 12.83
C VAL A 205 2.19 -12.99 14.13
N ARG A 206 0.87 -13.14 14.08
CA ARG A 206 -0.01 -13.05 15.25
C ARG A 206 0.14 -14.22 16.24
N ARG A 207 0.67 -15.37 15.80
CA ARG A 207 0.96 -16.51 16.69
C ARG A 207 2.23 -16.32 17.51
N VAL A 208 3.12 -15.40 17.10
CA VAL A 208 4.34 -15.08 17.83
C VAL A 208 4.00 -14.34 19.12
N PRO A 209 4.33 -14.91 20.32
CA PRO A 209 3.88 -14.36 21.60
C PRO A 209 4.36 -12.93 21.83
N VAL A 210 5.61 -12.63 21.46
CA VAL A 210 6.21 -11.29 21.61
C VAL A 210 5.46 -10.23 20.83
N LEU A 211 5.10 -10.52 19.57
CA LEU A 211 4.37 -9.59 18.72
C LEU A 211 2.90 -9.43 19.16
N ARG A 212 2.32 -10.52 19.67
CA ARG A 212 0.97 -10.49 20.26
C ARG A 212 0.92 -9.61 21.50
N GLU A 213 1.92 -9.68 22.34
CA GLU A 213 2.04 -8.83 23.54
C GLU A 213 2.24 -7.37 23.15
N TYR A 214 3.05 -7.10 22.15
CA TYR A 214 3.25 -5.75 21.60
C TYR A 214 1.92 -5.14 21.10
N MET A 215 1.12 -5.90 20.35
CA MET A 215 -0.19 -5.47 19.89
C MET A 215 -1.17 -5.17 21.03
N LYS A 216 -1.08 -5.89 22.16
CA LYS A 216 -1.92 -5.67 23.34
C LYS A 216 -1.47 -4.46 24.18
N ARG A 217 -0.16 -4.26 24.36
CA ARG A 217 0.39 -3.16 25.18
C ARG A 217 0.06 -1.76 24.64
N GLY A 218 -0.10 -1.61 23.34
CA GLY A 218 -0.52 -0.33 22.75
C GLY A 218 -1.96 0.07 23.09
N GLY A 219 -2.81 -0.87 23.53
CA GLY A 219 -4.20 -0.59 23.96
C GLY A 219 -4.36 -0.21 25.45
N THR A 220 -3.33 -0.40 26.26
CA THR A 220 -3.44 -0.26 27.74
C THR A 220 -2.76 1.00 28.29
N ARG A 221 -2.25 1.88 27.41
CA ARG A 221 -1.68 3.19 27.80
C ARG A 221 -2.56 4.33 27.28
N ALA A 222 -3.85 4.28 27.63
CA ALA A 222 -4.75 5.42 27.55
C ALA A 222 -5.09 5.87 28.95
#